data_111b5816a2d74645357b950b2acf0969
#
_entry.id   111b5816a2d74645357b950b2acf0969
#
_cell.length_a   1.000
_cell.length_b   1.000
_cell.length_c   1.000
_cell.angle_alpha   90.00
_cell.angle_beta   90.00
_cell.angle_gamma   90.00
#
_symmetry.space_group_name_H-M   'P 1'
#
loop_
_entity.id
_entity.type
_entity.pdbx_description
1 polymer ?
#
loop_
_entity_poly.entity_id
_entity_poly.type
_entity_poly.pdbx_seq_one_letter_code
_entity_poly.pdbx_strand_id
1 'polypeptide(L)'
;VTGEDWFLHFQDVYAAGRITHLQPMHWENDWPIIGVNKEGNDYGEPVMQYVKPNIGKTAEEFKDTDKYPVCEPDTTDEFDTDKMMLQWQWNSNYDDSWYVTKTDAYGKKTPDGSYIRLNALASTPLRPVSDYRNLLLQKWPAPEFECVTKMCVNGLENGDYAGIVSLGVEYGAVGIVKNFGEYAIRTVRGTQSFDCEAAYSKEDFKDYPIAKDTFADKEKTVYLRYTVKRTGTKDTKEMALAVKNVPVEEVTLEISFDGKAYEKQVSFTAKAGRWVGVKNGMFVNHNNEIKNENQGDGFVTVDYIRYRCIDNGRLD
;
A
#
# COMPACT_ATOMS: atom_id res chain seq x y z
N VAL A 1 7.74 -36.95 -2.03
CA VAL A 1 8.79 -36.03 -2.24
C VAL A 1 9.45 -36.35 -3.56
N THR A 2 9.60 -35.39 -4.43
CA THR A 2 9.86 -35.55 -5.87
C THR A 2 11.35 -35.57 -6.23
N GLY A 3 12.24 -35.31 -5.25
CA GLY A 3 13.69 -35.27 -5.47
C GLY A 3 14.19 -34.02 -6.18
N GLU A 4 13.35 -32.98 -6.27
CA GLU A 4 13.74 -31.68 -6.80
C GLU A 4 14.15 -30.75 -5.65
N ASP A 5 15.19 -29.97 -5.86
CA ASP A 5 15.60 -28.88 -4.98
C ASP A 5 15.31 -27.54 -5.64
N TRP A 6 14.88 -26.60 -4.83
CA TRP A 6 14.52 -25.26 -5.27
C TRP A 6 15.09 -24.20 -4.34
N PHE A 7 15.55 -23.09 -4.90
CA PHE A 7 16.11 -22.00 -4.14
C PHE A 7 15.16 -20.80 -4.13
N LEU A 8 14.66 -20.46 -2.95
CA LEU A 8 13.85 -19.24 -2.75
C LEU A 8 14.75 -18.13 -2.25
N HIS A 9 14.81 -17.03 -3.00
CA HIS A 9 15.59 -15.86 -2.63
C HIS A 9 14.82 -14.58 -2.90
N PHE A 10 15.40 -13.45 -2.56
CA PHE A 10 14.86 -12.14 -2.91
C PHE A 10 15.88 -11.31 -3.67
N GLN A 11 15.36 -10.38 -4.45
CA GLN A 11 16.09 -9.26 -5.03
C GLN A 11 15.59 -7.97 -4.39
N ASP A 12 16.49 -7.09 -3.98
CA ASP A 12 16.13 -5.74 -3.53
C ASP A 12 15.92 -4.85 -4.76
N VAL A 13 14.71 -4.33 -4.91
CA VAL A 13 14.28 -3.50 -6.05
C VAL A 13 13.93 -2.09 -5.55
N TYR A 14 14.83 -1.51 -4.78
CA TYR A 14 14.76 -0.14 -4.27
C TYR A 14 13.40 0.21 -3.63
N ALA A 15 12.63 1.18 -4.20
CA ALA A 15 11.35 1.59 -3.61
C ALA A 15 10.31 0.49 -3.60
N ALA A 16 10.34 -0.46 -4.55
CA ALA A 16 9.46 -1.64 -4.53
C ALA A 16 9.84 -2.65 -3.44
N GLY A 17 11.03 -2.52 -2.83
CA GLY A 17 11.52 -3.39 -1.77
C GLY A 17 12.00 -4.75 -2.27
N ARG A 18 11.82 -5.78 -1.45
CA ARG A 18 12.31 -7.13 -1.74
C ARG A 18 11.28 -7.95 -2.49
N ILE A 19 11.62 -8.31 -3.72
CA ILE A 19 10.81 -9.17 -4.58
C ILE A 19 11.34 -10.60 -4.47
N THR A 20 10.48 -11.56 -4.22
CA THR A 20 10.87 -12.97 -4.07
C THR A 20 10.91 -13.68 -5.42
N HIS A 21 11.92 -14.51 -5.58
CA HIS A 21 12.15 -15.33 -6.76
C HIS A 21 12.33 -16.79 -6.36
N LEU A 22 11.85 -17.69 -7.20
CA LEU A 22 12.08 -19.13 -7.09
C LEU A 22 12.97 -19.56 -8.25
N GLN A 23 14.09 -20.22 -7.94
CA GLN A 23 15.05 -20.75 -8.92
C GLN A 23 15.15 -22.26 -8.82
N PRO A 24 15.33 -22.99 -9.94
CA PRO A 24 15.73 -24.38 -9.90
C PRO A 24 17.10 -24.48 -9.22
N MET A 25 17.35 -25.58 -8.56
CA MET A 25 18.63 -25.85 -7.91
C MET A 25 18.97 -27.33 -8.04
N HIS A 26 20.24 -27.65 -8.16
CA HIS A 26 20.76 -29.02 -8.05
C HIS A 26 22.10 -29.02 -7.33
N TRP A 27 22.55 -30.20 -6.91
CA TRP A 27 23.80 -30.36 -6.19
C TRP A 27 24.85 -31.00 -7.09
N GLU A 28 26.03 -30.38 -7.16
CA GLU A 28 27.21 -30.94 -7.81
C GLU A 28 28.38 -30.97 -6.82
N ASN A 29 28.95 -32.14 -6.58
CA ASN A 29 30.08 -32.33 -5.64
C ASN A 29 29.83 -31.66 -4.26
N ASP A 30 28.64 -31.88 -3.70
CA ASP A 30 28.16 -31.27 -2.44
C ASP A 30 28.03 -29.73 -2.47
N TRP A 31 28.02 -29.11 -3.66
CA TRP A 31 27.86 -27.69 -3.87
C TRP A 31 26.52 -27.37 -4.54
N PRO A 32 25.75 -26.39 -4.05
CA PRO A 32 24.47 -26.01 -4.67
C PRO A 32 24.72 -25.16 -5.93
N ILE A 33 24.19 -25.60 -7.05
CA ILE A 33 24.14 -24.84 -8.29
C ILE A 33 22.73 -24.28 -8.42
N ILE A 34 22.62 -22.94 -8.31
CA ILE A 34 21.35 -22.22 -8.32
C ILE A 34 21.10 -21.65 -9.72
N GLY A 35 19.91 -21.89 -10.26
CA GLY A 35 19.59 -21.52 -11.65
C GLY A 35 19.97 -22.63 -12.61
N VAL A 36 20.35 -22.25 -13.85
CA VAL A 36 20.70 -23.16 -14.92
C VAL A 36 22.15 -22.92 -15.35
N ASN A 37 22.93 -23.98 -15.41
CA ASN A 37 24.27 -23.90 -15.99
C ASN A 37 24.16 -23.99 -17.52
N LYS A 38 24.28 -22.85 -18.20
CA LYS A 38 24.12 -22.75 -19.66
C LYS A 38 25.38 -23.09 -20.45
N GLU A 39 26.53 -22.89 -19.87
CA GLU A 39 27.81 -22.95 -20.59
C GLU A 39 28.79 -23.98 -20.02
N GLY A 40 28.34 -24.85 -19.11
CA GLY A 40 29.21 -25.82 -18.45
C GLY A 40 30.20 -25.18 -17.45
N ASN A 41 29.84 -24.04 -16.89
CA ASN A 41 30.59 -23.36 -15.83
C ASN A 41 30.34 -24.01 -14.47
N ASP A 42 31.14 -23.66 -13.47
CA ASP A 42 30.96 -24.13 -12.08
C ASP A 42 29.88 -23.35 -11.31
N TYR A 43 29.02 -22.60 -11.98
CA TYR A 43 27.95 -21.80 -11.39
C TYR A 43 26.68 -21.85 -12.24
N GLY A 44 25.54 -21.62 -11.59
CA GLY A 44 24.25 -21.45 -12.26
C GLY A 44 23.92 -19.99 -12.52
N GLU A 45 23.11 -19.76 -13.55
CA GLU A 45 22.56 -18.45 -13.87
C GLU A 45 21.06 -18.41 -13.52
N PRO A 46 20.56 -17.34 -12.88
CA PRO A 46 19.15 -17.17 -12.64
C PRO A 46 18.33 -17.22 -13.94
N VAL A 47 17.17 -17.80 -13.88
CA VAL A 47 16.24 -17.89 -15.02
C VAL A 47 14.94 -17.16 -14.71
N MET A 48 14.38 -16.47 -15.73
CA MET A 48 13.10 -15.77 -15.62
C MET A 48 11.91 -16.71 -15.80
N GLN A 49 12.11 -17.85 -16.46
CA GLN A 49 11.09 -18.86 -16.71
C GLN A 49 11.69 -20.25 -16.54
N TYR A 50 10.95 -21.13 -15.92
CA TYR A 50 11.33 -22.52 -15.73
C TYR A 50 10.09 -23.43 -15.63
N VAL A 51 10.30 -24.74 -15.74
CA VAL A 51 9.24 -25.72 -15.52
C VAL A 51 8.77 -25.60 -14.07
N LYS A 52 7.45 -25.69 -13.84
CA LYS A 52 6.89 -25.63 -12.49
C LYS A 52 7.47 -26.73 -11.58
N PRO A 53 7.66 -26.45 -10.28
CA PRO A 53 8.05 -27.46 -9.30
C PRO A 53 7.10 -28.65 -9.35
N ASN A 54 7.67 -29.86 -9.29
CA ASN A 54 6.88 -31.07 -9.16
C ASN A 54 6.42 -31.23 -7.71
N ILE A 55 5.16 -30.93 -7.45
CA ILE A 55 4.54 -31.05 -6.12
C ILE A 55 3.88 -32.42 -5.88
N GLY A 56 4.28 -33.46 -6.63
CA GLY A 56 3.73 -34.79 -6.52
C GLY A 56 2.40 -35.00 -7.23
N LYS A 57 1.97 -34.05 -8.07
CA LYS A 57 0.80 -34.17 -8.94
C LYS A 57 1.24 -34.49 -10.37
N THR A 58 0.42 -35.24 -11.06
CA THR A 58 0.68 -35.57 -12.48
C THR A 58 0.43 -34.37 -13.38
N ALA A 59 1.06 -34.37 -14.57
CA ALA A 59 0.79 -33.35 -15.58
C ALA A 59 -0.70 -33.32 -15.98
N GLU A 60 -1.40 -34.42 -15.86
CA GLU A 60 -2.84 -34.55 -16.09
C GLU A 60 -3.67 -33.72 -15.10
N GLU A 61 -3.28 -33.71 -13.81
CA GLU A 61 -3.97 -32.95 -12.77
C GLU A 61 -3.81 -31.43 -12.93
N PHE A 62 -2.81 -30.96 -13.68
CA PHE A 62 -2.59 -29.56 -13.99
C PHE A 62 -3.18 -29.11 -15.34
N LYS A 63 -3.72 -30.03 -16.13
CA LYS A 63 -4.40 -29.69 -17.39
C LYS A 63 -5.76 -29.04 -17.18
N ASP A 64 -6.33 -29.16 -15.98
CA ASP A 64 -7.57 -28.48 -15.62
C ASP A 64 -7.28 -27.00 -15.33
N THR A 65 -7.18 -26.22 -16.40
CA THR A 65 -6.94 -24.76 -16.32
C THR A 65 -8.07 -24.02 -15.62
N ASP A 66 -9.28 -24.57 -15.58
CA ASP A 66 -10.42 -23.99 -14.89
C ASP A 66 -10.27 -24.12 -13.37
N LYS A 67 -9.61 -25.19 -12.92
CA LYS A 67 -9.34 -25.43 -11.51
C LYS A 67 -8.13 -24.66 -10.98
N TYR A 68 -7.15 -24.41 -11.86
CA TYR A 68 -5.90 -23.71 -11.52
C TYR A 68 -5.62 -22.61 -12.54
N PRO A 69 -6.47 -21.58 -12.60
CA PRO A 69 -6.28 -20.49 -13.56
C PRO A 69 -4.97 -19.76 -13.28
N VAL A 70 -4.40 -19.21 -14.33
CA VAL A 70 -3.32 -18.21 -14.17
C VAL A 70 -3.98 -16.93 -13.67
N CYS A 71 -3.62 -16.49 -12.47
CA CYS A 71 -4.15 -15.28 -11.87
C CYS A 71 -3.01 -14.41 -11.33
N GLU A 72 -3.27 -13.12 -11.24
CA GLU A 72 -2.44 -12.15 -10.54
C GLU A 72 -3.00 -11.96 -9.12
N PRO A 73 -2.16 -11.59 -8.14
CA PRO A 73 -2.65 -11.22 -6.81
C PRO A 73 -3.68 -10.09 -6.91
N ASP A 74 -4.75 -10.19 -6.14
CA ASP A 74 -5.75 -9.14 -6.05
C ASP A 74 -5.14 -7.85 -5.52
N THR A 75 -5.53 -6.73 -6.12
CA THR A 75 -5.12 -5.39 -5.69
C THR A 75 -6.32 -4.48 -5.49
N THR A 76 -7.26 -4.49 -6.43
CA THR A 76 -8.56 -3.81 -6.32
C THR A 76 -9.41 -4.48 -5.26
N ASP A 77 -10.15 -3.68 -4.48
CA ASP A 77 -11.11 -4.15 -3.50
C ASP A 77 -12.37 -3.27 -3.55
N GLU A 78 -13.52 -3.90 -3.78
CA GLU A 78 -14.84 -3.25 -3.78
C GLU A 78 -15.52 -3.36 -2.40
N PHE A 79 -14.85 -3.93 -1.42
CA PHE A 79 -15.30 -4.12 -0.03
C PHE A 79 -16.69 -4.74 0.14
N ASP A 80 -17.11 -5.57 -0.81
CA ASP A 80 -18.38 -6.25 -0.85
C ASP A 80 -18.38 -7.63 -0.16
N THR A 81 -17.26 -8.02 0.44
CA THR A 81 -17.04 -9.30 1.11
C THR A 81 -17.19 -9.17 2.64
N ASP A 82 -17.52 -10.30 3.30
CA ASP A 82 -17.62 -10.35 4.77
C ASP A 82 -16.25 -10.29 5.48
N LYS A 83 -15.17 -10.50 4.74
CA LYS A 83 -13.82 -10.56 5.29
C LYS A 83 -12.90 -9.66 4.51
N MET A 84 -11.94 -9.08 5.19
CA MET A 84 -10.85 -8.37 4.55
C MET A 84 -10.04 -9.33 3.67
N MET A 85 -9.74 -8.92 2.44
CA MET A 85 -8.97 -9.71 1.49
C MET A 85 -7.50 -9.80 1.90
N LEU A 86 -6.78 -10.82 1.37
CA LEU A 86 -5.43 -11.18 1.83
C LEU A 86 -4.32 -10.20 1.44
N GLN A 87 -4.54 -9.30 0.47
CA GLN A 87 -3.57 -8.28 0.07
C GLN A 87 -3.39 -7.18 1.13
N TRP A 88 -4.33 -7.06 2.06
CA TRP A 88 -4.30 -6.03 3.09
C TRP A 88 -3.39 -6.38 4.27
N GLN A 89 -2.72 -5.38 4.79
CA GLN A 89 -1.91 -5.48 6.00
C GLN A 89 -2.03 -4.21 6.83
N TRP A 90 -2.10 -4.37 8.14
CA TRP A 90 -2.06 -3.25 9.07
C TRP A 90 -0.62 -2.85 9.39
N ASN A 91 -0.42 -1.58 9.72
CA ASN A 91 0.90 -1.07 10.13
C ASN A 91 1.36 -1.60 11.49
N SER A 92 0.45 -2.09 12.30
CA SER A 92 0.72 -2.69 13.61
C SER A 92 -0.15 -3.93 13.81
N ASN A 93 0.03 -4.64 14.92
CA ASN A 93 -0.87 -5.72 15.32
C ASN A 93 -2.29 -5.17 15.42
N TYR A 94 -3.19 -5.70 14.61
CA TYR A 94 -4.54 -5.20 14.50
C TYR A 94 -5.45 -5.71 15.61
N ASP A 95 -6.57 -5.00 15.76
CA ASP A 95 -7.70 -5.38 16.58
C ASP A 95 -8.96 -5.34 15.71
N ASP A 96 -9.87 -6.29 15.92
CA ASP A 96 -11.10 -6.40 15.13
C ASP A 96 -12.00 -5.16 15.25
N SER A 97 -11.85 -4.35 16.30
CA SER A 97 -12.56 -3.10 16.49
C SER A 97 -12.14 -1.98 15.52
N TRP A 98 -11.05 -2.15 14.77
CA TRP A 98 -10.54 -1.10 13.87
C TRP A 98 -11.34 -0.96 12.60
N TYR A 99 -12.13 -1.98 12.23
CA TYR A 99 -12.92 -1.96 11.01
C TYR A 99 -14.21 -2.75 11.11
N VAL A 100 -15.13 -2.46 10.20
CA VAL A 100 -16.36 -3.23 10.00
C VAL A 100 -16.58 -3.40 8.51
N THR A 101 -16.71 -4.64 8.04
CA THR A 101 -17.06 -4.95 6.65
C THR A 101 -18.57 -4.92 6.43
N LYS A 102 -18.99 -4.85 5.16
CA LYS A 102 -20.41 -4.88 4.76
C LYS A 102 -21.21 -3.77 5.43
N THR A 103 -20.74 -2.54 5.32
CA THR A 103 -21.48 -1.36 5.81
C THR A 103 -22.13 -0.60 4.64
N ASP A 104 -23.06 0.29 4.95
CA ASP A 104 -23.50 1.35 4.06
C ASP A 104 -22.55 2.56 4.15
N ALA A 105 -22.80 3.60 3.35
CA ALA A 105 -22.01 4.84 3.34
C ALA A 105 -22.02 5.61 4.69
N TYR A 106 -22.93 5.28 5.59
CA TYR A 106 -23.03 5.86 6.94
C TYR A 106 -22.42 4.96 8.02
N GLY A 107 -21.71 3.89 7.60
CA GLY A 107 -20.99 3.00 8.49
C GLY A 107 -21.87 2.00 9.24
N LYS A 108 -23.15 1.87 8.89
CA LYS A 108 -24.05 0.89 9.47
C LYS A 108 -23.90 -0.45 8.76
N LYS A 109 -23.66 -1.52 9.52
CA LYS A 109 -23.60 -2.88 8.96
C LYS A 109 -24.93 -3.30 8.36
N THR A 110 -24.93 -3.77 7.10
CA THR A 110 -26.10 -4.24 6.36
C THR A 110 -25.77 -5.51 5.57
N PRO A 111 -26.73 -6.40 5.30
CA PRO A 111 -26.49 -7.62 4.54
C PRO A 111 -25.90 -7.36 3.13
N ASP A 112 -26.38 -6.30 2.48
CA ASP A 112 -25.99 -5.91 1.12
C ASP A 112 -24.99 -4.75 1.11
N GLY A 113 -24.32 -4.49 2.25
CA GLY A 113 -23.33 -3.43 2.38
C GLY A 113 -22.12 -3.70 1.48
N SER A 114 -21.62 -2.64 0.83
CA SER A 114 -20.47 -2.67 -0.07
C SER A 114 -19.38 -1.67 0.35
N TYR A 115 -19.34 -1.30 1.62
CA TYR A 115 -18.31 -0.41 2.17
C TYR A 115 -17.57 -1.11 3.30
N ILE A 116 -16.29 -0.78 3.45
CA ILE A 116 -15.58 -0.99 4.71
C ILE A 116 -15.64 0.29 5.53
N ARG A 117 -16.02 0.17 6.80
CA ARG A 117 -15.88 1.22 7.79
C ARG A 117 -14.54 1.07 8.49
N LEU A 118 -13.76 2.14 8.54
CA LEU A 118 -12.53 2.23 9.32
C LEU A 118 -12.80 3.16 10.52
N ASN A 119 -12.49 2.71 11.72
CA ASN A 119 -12.69 3.44 12.96
C ASN A 119 -11.45 4.26 13.32
N ALA A 120 -11.65 5.51 13.72
CA ALA A 120 -10.56 6.38 14.16
C ALA A 120 -9.92 5.83 15.43
N LEU A 121 -8.59 5.77 15.45
CA LEU A 121 -7.84 5.47 16.66
C LEU A 121 -7.21 6.74 17.20
N ALA A 122 -7.35 6.92 18.51
CA ALA A 122 -6.76 8.05 19.19
C ALA A 122 -5.22 7.96 19.20
N SER A 123 -4.59 9.07 18.87
CA SER A 123 -3.15 9.26 18.98
C SER A 123 -2.82 10.65 19.53
N THR A 124 -1.60 10.81 20.03
CA THR A 124 -1.10 12.12 20.41
C THR A 124 -0.89 12.98 19.16
N PRO A 125 -1.07 14.31 19.23
CA PRO A 125 -0.90 15.21 18.08
C PRO A 125 0.50 15.17 17.46
N LEU A 126 1.49 14.84 18.25
CA LEU A 126 2.90 14.77 17.82
C LEU A 126 3.27 13.43 17.15
N ARG A 127 2.33 12.48 17.09
CA ARG A 127 2.60 11.21 16.44
C ARG A 127 2.52 11.40 14.93
N PRO A 128 3.60 11.14 14.21
CA PRO A 128 3.61 11.25 12.75
C PRO A 128 2.69 10.21 12.11
N VAL A 129 2.19 10.49 10.90
CA VAL A 129 1.32 9.56 10.15
C VAL A 129 1.97 8.19 9.98
N SER A 130 3.29 8.14 9.79
CA SER A 130 4.04 6.87 9.68
C SER A 130 3.88 5.93 10.88
N ASP A 131 3.54 6.47 12.04
CA ASP A 131 3.40 5.74 13.29
C ASP A 131 1.93 5.41 13.63
N TYR A 132 0.97 5.80 12.80
CA TYR A 132 -0.42 5.41 13.02
C TYR A 132 -0.56 3.90 12.92
N ARG A 133 -1.17 3.30 13.93
CA ARG A 133 -1.27 1.85 14.05
C ARG A 133 -2.21 1.24 13.01
N ASN A 134 -3.27 1.96 12.70
CA ASN A 134 -4.37 1.55 11.83
C ASN A 134 -4.24 2.04 10.38
N LEU A 135 -3.02 2.21 9.87
CA LEU A 135 -2.82 2.31 8.43
C LEU A 135 -3.15 0.96 7.80
N LEU A 136 -4.13 0.94 6.92
CA LEU A 136 -4.50 -0.23 6.12
C LEU A 136 -3.79 -0.15 4.77
N LEU A 137 -2.82 -1.03 4.55
CA LEU A 137 -1.79 -0.89 3.53
C LEU A 137 -1.76 -2.07 2.57
N GLN A 138 -1.33 -1.80 1.33
CA GLN A 138 -0.91 -2.79 0.35
C GLN A 138 0.51 -2.49 -0.13
N LYS A 139 1.22 -3.52 -0.63
CA LYS A 139 2.46 -3.34 -1.39
C LYS A 139 2.14 -2.77 -2.77
N TRP A 140 3.11 -2.12 -3.38
CA TRP A 140 3.00 -1.71 -4.76
C TRP A 140 2.81 -2.93 -5.68
N PRO A 141 1.77 -2.93 -6.53
CA PRO A 141 1.49 -4.06 -7.41
C PRO A 141 2.36 -4.06 -8.67
N ALA A 142 2.90 -2.92 -9.04
CA ALA A 142 3.67 -2.71 -10.27
C ALA A 142 4.62 -1.52 -10.12
N PRO A 143 5.65 -1.37 -10.98
CA PRO A 143 6.54 -0.22 -11.03
C PRO A 143 5.82 1.09 -11.35
N GLU A 144 4.78 1.02 -12.18
CA GLU A 144 3.93 2.16 -12.54
C GLU A 144 2.47 1.78 -12.43
N PHE A 145 1.74 2.53 -11.64
CA PHE A 145 0.31 2.29 -11.44
C PHE A 145 -0.41 3.55 -10.92
N GLU A 146 -1.72 3.48 -11.01
CA GLU A 146 -2.64 4.42 -10.39
C GLU A 146 -3.62 3.65 -9.52
N CYS A 147 -3.99 4.19 -8.37
CA CYS A 147 -5.17 3.72 -7.67
C CYS A 147 -6.06 4.87 -7.21
N VAL A 148 -7.37 4.61 -7.22
CA VAL A 148 -8.40 5.57 -6.78
C VAL A 148 -9.18 4.96 -5.64
N THR A 149 -9.26 5.69 -4.53
CA THR A 149 -10.06 5.37 -3.36
C THR A 149 -11.27 6.30 -3.30
N LYS A 150 -12.47 5.75 -3.22
CA LYS A 150 -13.69 6.52 -2.95
C LYS A 150 -14.04 6.39 -1.48
N MET A 151 -13.99 7.51 -0.76
CA MET A 151 -14.14 7.57 0.69
C MET A 151 -15.25 8.55 1.07
N CYS A 152 -16.12 8.15 2.01
CA CYS A 152 -17.12 9.01 2.62
C CYS A 152 -16.63 9.48 3.99
N VAL A 153 -16.61 10.79 4.21
CA VAL A 153 -16.05 11.42 5.43
C VAL A 153 -17.12 12.02 6.34
N ASN A 154 -18.39 11.67 6.14
CA ASN A 154 -19.51 12.12 6.95
C ASN A 154 -19.44 11.65 8.42
N GLY A 155 -18.72 10.56 8.70
CA GLY A 155 -18.51 10.02 10.04
C GLY A 155 -17.34 10.62 10.81
N LEU A 156 -16.59 11.58 10.23
CA LEU A 156 -15.50 12.22 10.96
C LEU A 156 -16.03 13.09 12.10
N GLU A 157 -15.34 12.99 13.24
CA GLU A 157 -15.54 13.85 14.41
C GLU A 157 -14.42 14.92 14.49
N ASN A 158 -14.60 15.91 15.36
CA ASN A 158 -13.58 16.94 15.54
C ASN A 158 -12.27 16.33 16.03
N GLY A 159 -11.18 16.65 15.36
CA GLY A 159 -9.86 16.09 15.61
C GLY A 159 -9.51 14.89 14.75
N ASP A 160 -10.45 14.41 13.92
CA ASP A 160 -10.17 13.29 13.02
C ASP A 160 -9.49 13.76 11.74
N TYR A 161 -8.55 12.94 11.29
CA TYR A 161 -7.88 13.05 10.01
C TYR A 161 -7.94 11.71 9.29
N ALA A 162 -8.48 11.69 8.08
CA ALA A 162 -8.59 10.50 7.25
C ALA A 162 -8.16 10.75 5.82
N GLY A 163 -7.61 9.74 5.17
CA GLY A 163 -7.16 9.86 3.79
C GLY A 163 -6.35 8.67 3.30
N ILE A 164 -5.53 8.95 2.28
CA ILE A 164 -4.57 7.98 1.73
C ILE A 164 -3.15 8.35 2.10
N VAL A 165 -2.29 7.33 2.14
CA VAL A 165 -0.88 7.45 2.52
C VAL A 165 0.00 6.67 1.54
N SER A 166 1.17 7.24 1.24
CA SER A 166 2.33 6.53 0.71
C SER A 166 3.34 6.38 1.83
N LEU A 167 3.59 5.18 2.28
CA LEU A 167 4.44 4.87 3.43
C LEU A 167 5.76 4.24 2.99
N GLY A 168 6.84 4.97 3.11
CA GLY A 168 8.22 4.56 2.85
C GLY A 168 9.17 5.35 3.74
N VAL A 169 10.48 5.36 3.45
CA VAL A 169 11.43 6.28 4.12
C VAL A 169 10.97 7.71 3.92
N GLU A 170 10.77 8.10 2.67
CA GLU A 170 10.00 9.28 2.34
C GLU A 170 8.54 8.87 2.31
N TYR A 171 7.68 9.63 2.99
CA TYR A 171 6.25 9.36 3.00
C TYR A 171 5.44 10.65 2.83
N GLY A 172 4.19 10.47 2.46
CA GLY A 172 3.23 11.55 2.36
C GLY A 172 1.81 11.05 2.46
N ALA A 173 0.92 11.93 2.87
CA ALA A 173 -0.50 11.64 2.95
C ALA A 173 -1.32 12.84 2.48
N VAL A 174 -2.52 12.56 2.01
CA VAL A 174 -3.55 13.56 1.69
C VAL A 174 -4.90 13.04 2.15
N GLY A 175 -5.72 13.93 2.67
CA GLY A 175 -7.06 13.58 3.11
C GLY A 175 -7.81 14.73 3.72
N ILE A 176 -8.84 14.42 4.47
CA ILE A 176 -9.73 15.38 5.11
C ILE A 176 -9.51 15.37 6.62
N VAL A 177 -9.31 16.55 7.18
CA VAL A 177 -9.32 16.80 8.62
C VAL A 177 -10.60 17.57 8.98
N LYS A 178 -11.21 17.21 10.11
CA LYS A 178 -12.34 17.97 10.67
C LYS A 178 -11.92 18.56 12.02
N ASN A 179 -12.00 19.88 12.12
CA ASN A 179 -11.71 20.61 13.34
C ASN A 179 -12.79 21.66 13.59
N PHE A 180 -13.31 21.73 14.82
CA PHE A 180 -14.32 22.70 15.24
C PHE A 180 -15.54 22.80 14.30
N GLY A 181 -15.97 21.66 13.73
CA GLY A 181 -17.08 21.54 12.80
C GLY A 181 -16.76 21.90 11.35
N GLU A 182 -15.56 22.39 11.06
CA GLU A 182 -15.11 22.75 9.71
C GLU A 182 -14.20 21.67 9.13
N TYR A 183 -14.20 21.56 7.80
CA TYR A 183 -13.36 20.60 7.07
C TYR A 183 -12.20 21.30 6.36
N ALA A 184 -11.07 20.64 6.28
CA ALA A 184 -9.93 21.08 5.49
C ALA A 184 -9.28 19.89 4.77
N ILE A 185 -8.65 20.15 3.63
CA ILE A 185 -7.71 19.22 3.03
C ILE A 185 -6.42 19.30 3.84
N ARG A 186 -5.97 18.18 4.40
CA ARG A 186 -4.65 18.10 5.04
C ARG A 186 -3.68 17.35 4.16
N THR A 187 -2.53 17.95 3.93
CA THR A 187 -1.38 17.35 3.26
C THR A 187 -0.27 17.12 4.27
N VAL A 188 0.40 15.99 4.13
CA VAL A 188 1.51 15.61 5.02
C VAL A 188 2.71 15.21 4.17
N ARG A 189 3.89 15.62 4.61
CA ARG A 189 5.19 15.17 4.11
C ARG A 189 6.10 14.83 5.26
N GLY A 190 6.76 13.68 5.17
CA GLY A 190 7.67 13.27 6.23
C GLY A 190 8.76 12.33 5.74
N THR A 191 9.75 12.16 6.62
CA THR A 191 10.86 11.21 6.45
C THR A 191 10.94 10.37 7.71
N GLN A 192 10.86 9.04 7.57
CA GLN A 192 11.08 8.12 8.69
C GLN A 192 12.55 8.05 9.05
N SER A 193 12.85 8.11 10.34
CA SER A 193 14.16 7.75 10.85
C SER A 193 14.17 6.27 11.24
N PHE A 194 15.14 5.53 10.71
CA PHE A 194 15.41 4.14 11.13
C PHE A 194 16.59 4.05 12.06
N ASP A 195 17.12 5.19 12.48
CA ASP A 195 18.23 5.24 13.42
C ASP A 195 17.67 5.16 14.84
N CYS A 196 18.12 4.17 15.61
CA CYS A 196 17.68 3.97 17.01
C CYS A 196 18.02 5.16 17.92
N GLU A 197 18.94 6.03 17.50
CA GLU A 197 19.34 7.22 18.24
C GLU A 197 18.55 8.48 17.83
N ALA A 198 17.99 8.52 16.62
CA ALA A 198 17.15 9.62 16.13
C ALA A 198 15.66 9.23 16.24
N ALA A 199 15.10 9.45 17.41
CA ALA A 199 13.83 8.85 17.84
C ALA A 199 12.57 9.31 17.10
N TYR A 200 12.63 10.24 16.12
CA TYR A 200 11.41 10.80 15.54
C TYR A 200 11.51 11.03 14.04
N SER A 201 10.47 10.60 13.33
CA SER A 201 10.20 11.04 11.97
C SER A 201 10.01 12.55 11.94
N LYS A 202 10.62 13.21 10.95
CA LYS A 202 10.32 14.63 10.69
C LYS A 202 9.09 14.67 9.80
N GLU A 203 8.08 15.39 10.25
CA GLU A 203 6.82 15.53 9.53
C GLU A 203 6.38 16.99 9.51
N ASP A 204 5.97 17.46 8.34
CA ASP A 204 5.31 18.74 8.12
C ASP A 204 3.92 18.50 7.55
N PHE A 205 2.94 19.30 7.97
CA PHE A 205 1.60 19.27 7.42
C PHE A 205 1.09 20.67 7.09
N LYS A 206 0.11 20.72 6.18
CA LYS A 206 -0.61 21.95 5.84
C LYS A 206 -2.10 21.64 5.70
N ASP A 207 -2.92 22.56 6.22
CA ASP A 207 -4.37 22.51 6.13
C ASP A 207 -4.87 23.59 5.18
N TYR A 208 -5.76 23.19 4.26
CA TYR A 208 -6.42 24.06 3.30
C TYR A 208 -7.93 24.00 3.54
N PRO A 209 -8.56 25.09 4.05
CA PRO A 209 -9.99 25.11 4.35
C PRO A 209 -10.85 24.74 3.13
N ILE A 210 -11.89 23.99 3.35
CA ILE A 210 -12.88 23.59 2.34
C ILE A 210 -14.15 24.45 2.54
N ALA A 211 -14.69 25.01 1.45
CA ALA A 211 -15.98 25.69 1.51
C ALA A 211 -17.10 24.70 1.86
N LYS A 212 -18.13 25.18 2.58
CA LYS A 212 -19.23 24.32 3.08
C LYS A 212 -20.02 23.60 1.99
N ASP A 213 -20.07 24.16 0.80
CA ASP A 213 -20.78 23.66 -0.38
C ASP A 213 -19.90 22.83 -1.33
N THR A 214 -18.64 22.55 -0.96
CA THR A 214 -17.72 21.76 -1.78
C THR A 214 -18.17 20.31 -1.93
N PHE A 215 -18.74 19.72 -0.87
CA PHE A 215 -19.24 18.35 -0.96
C PHE A 215 -20.55 18.30 -1.74
N ALA A 216 -20.57 17.51 -2.81
CA ALA A 216 -21.71 17.38 -3.71
C ALA A 216 -22.86 16.54 -3.13
N ASP A 217 -22.57 15.71 -2.12
CA ASP A 217 -23.49 14.75 -1.51
C ASP A 217 -23.52 14.83 0.02
N LYS A 218 -24.48 14.14 0.63
CA LYS A 218 -24.65 14.09 2.08
C LYS A 218 -23.62 13.20 2.76
N GLU A 219 -23.09 12.25 2.04
CA GLU A 219 -22.06 11.31 2.45
C GLU A 219 -20.69 12.00 2.56
N LYS A 220 -20.59 13.23 2.03
CA LYS A 220 -19.32 13.98 1.91
C LYS A 220 -18.24 13.12 1.27
N THR A 221 -18.55 12.69 0.05
CA THR A 221 -17.66 11.84 -0.73
C THR A 221 -16.44 12.59 -1.22
N VAL A 222 -15.27 11.95 -1.08
CA VAL A 222 -14.01 12.37 -1.67
C VAL A 222 -13.40 11.23 -2.46
N TYR A 223 -12.72 11.59 -3.54
CA TYR A 223 -11.96 10.66 -4.37
C TYR A 223 -10.48 10.99 -4.21
N LEU A 224 -9.72 10.03 -3.75
CA LEU A 224 -8.29 10.18 -3.47
C LEU A 224 -7.52 9.32 -4.47
N ARG A 225 -6.62 9.94 -5.24
CA ARG A 225 -5.83 9.24 -6.25
C ARG A 225 -4.36 9.20 -5.84
N TYR A 226 -3.79 8.02 -5.95
CA TYR A 226 -2.39 7.72 -5.76
C TYR A 226 -1.79 7.27 -7.09
N THR A 227 -0.70 7.88 -7.51
CA THR A 227 -0.02 7.54 -8.76
C THR A 227 1.45 7.32 -8.50
N VAL A 228 2.01 6.26 -9.10
CA VAL A 228 3.45 6.01 -9.19
C VAL A 228 3.87 6.04 -10.64
N LYS A 229 4.91 6.83 -10.94
CA LYS A 229 5.52 6.89 -12.26
C LYS A 229 7.02 6.72 -12.16
N ARG A 230 7.58 5.89 -13.02
CA ARG A 230 9.02 5.78 -13.19
C ARG A 230 9.51 6.90 -14.10
N THR A 231 10.38 7.76 -13.58
CA THR A 231 10.87 8.95 -14.30
C THR A 231 12.28 8.78 -14.84
N GLY A 232 12.91 7.64 -14.57
CA GLY A 232 14.26 7.31 -15.03
C GLY A 232 15.02 6.43 -14.06
N THR A 233 16.33 6.48 -14.15
CA THR A 233 17.26 5.80 -13.26
C THR A 233 18.32 6.77 -12.75
N LYS A 234 18.89 6.46 -11.60
CA LYS A 234 20.02 7.21 -11.02
C LYS A 234 21.02 6.26 -10.38
N ASP A 235 22.28 6.71 -10.32
CA ASP A 235 23.27 6.07 -9.47
C ASP A 235 23.15 6.60 -8.04
N THR A 236 23.25 5.74 -7.07
CA THR A 236 23.19 6.10 -5.65
C THR A 236 24.27 5.39 -4.86
N LYS A 237 24.56 5.90 -3.68
CA LYS A 237 25.38 5.22 -2.68
C LYS A 237 24.52 4.95 -1.46
N GLU A 238 24.28 3.70 -1.17
CA GLU A 238 23.57 3.28 0.02
C GLU A 238 24.45 2.29 0.80
N MET A 239 24.50 2.47 2.13
CA MET A 239 25.35 1.66 3.02
C MET A 239 26.79 1.47 2.51
N ALA A 240 27.42 2.54 1.99
CA ALA A 240 28.75 2.56 1.40
C ALA A 240 28.94 1.76 0.08
N LEU A 241 27.88 1.19 -0.47
CA LEU A 241 27.90 0.50 -1.75
C LEU A 241 27.39 1.42 -2.87
N ALA A 242 28.12 1.46 -3.99
CA ALA A 242 27.63 2.13 -5.19
C ALA A 242 26.61 1.24 -5.89
N VAL A 243 25.36 1.70 -5.97
CA VAL A 243 24.29 1.02 -6.71
C VAL A 243 24.01 1.84 -7.97
N LYS A 244 24.08 1.19 -9.13
CA LYS A 244 23.87 1.82 -10.43
C LYS A 244 22.49 1.56 -10.96
N ASN A 245 21.99 2.50 -11.77
CA ASN A 245 20.72 2.37 -12.49
C ASN A 245 19.51 2.11 -11.56
N VAL A 246 19.52 2.69 -10.37
CA VAL A 246 18.40 2.57 -9.45
C VAL A 246 17.17 3.27 -10.03
N PRO A 247 16.02 2.63 -10.11
CA PRO A 247 14.79 3.26 -10.57
C PRO A 247 14.44 4.50 -9.74
N VAL A 248 13.92 5.52 -10.41
CA VAL A 248 13.39 6.73 -9.78
C VAL A 248 11.89 6.73 -9.97
N GLU A 249 11.17 6.40 -8.92
CA GLU A 249 9.72 6.41 -8.89
C GLU A 249 9.22 7.69 -8.21
N GLU A 250 8.36 8.43 -8.91
CA GLU A 250 7.69 9.59 -8.37
C GLU A 250 6.28 9.22 -7.92
N VAL A 251 5.97 9.53 -6.65
CA VAL A 251 4.65 9.38 -6.05
C VAL A 251 3.92 10.70 -6.16
N THR A 252 2.65 10.65 -6.57
CA THR A 252 1.73 11.80 -6.55
C THR A 252 0.44 11.40 -5.83
N LEU A 253 0.01 12.27 -4.91
CA LEU A 253 -1.27 12.15 -4.20
C LEU A 253 -2.17 13.31 -4.59
N GLU A 254 -3.41 13.00 -4.95
CA GLU A 254 -4.37 13.95 -5.48
C GLU A 254 -5.73 13.77 -4.82
N ILE A 255 -6.53 14.82 -4.82
CA ILE A 255 -7.90 14.84 -4.30
C ILE A 255 -8.88 15.33 -5.36
N SER A 256 -10.09 14.80 -5.34
CA SER A 256 -11.22 15.26 -6.15
C SER A 256 -12.51 15.14 -5.33
N PHE A 257 -13.45 16.07 -5.52
CA PHE A 257 -14.77 16.05 -4.91
C PHE A 257 -15.87 15.58 -5.88
N ASP A 258 -15.55 15.40 -7.15
CA ASP A 258 -16.49 14.96 -8.20
C ASP A 258 -16.07 13.67 -8.90
N GLY A 259 -14.90 13.13 -8.53
CA GLY A 259 -14.32 11.93 -9.13
C GLY A 259 -13.78 12.11 -10.56
N LYS A 260 -13.74 13.35 -11.06
CA LYS A 260 -13.33 13.68 -12.44
C LYS A 260 -12.14 14.62 -12.49
N ALA A 261 -12.23 15.74 -11.80
CA ALA A 261 -11.16 16.73 -11.72
C ALA A 261 -10.30 16.46 -10.48
N TYR A 262 -9.07 16.01 -10.68
CA TYR A 262 -8.13 15.71 -9.60
C TYR A 262 -7.12 16.85 -9.46
N GLU A 263 -6.97 17.32 -8.24
CA GLU A 263 -6.00 18.36 -7.87
C GLU A 263 -4.81 17.72 -7.14
N LYS A 264 -3.60 17.97 -7.66
CA LYS A 264 -2.36 17.47 -7.05
C LYS A 264 -2.08 18.18 -5.74
N GLN A 265 -1.91 17.41 -4.68
CA GLN A 265 -1.66 17.91 -3.33
C GLN A 265 -0.24 17.65 -2.85
N VAL A 266 0.29 16.45 -3.12
CA VAL A 266 1.60 16.01 -2.65
C VAL A 266 2.33 15.30 -3.78
N SER A 267 3.64 15.55 -3.94
CA SER A 267 4.49 14.80 -4.87
C SER A 267 5.89 14.66 -4.30
N PHE A 268 6.53 13.51 -4.54
CA PHE A 268 7.89 13.22 -4.09
C PHE A 268 8.47 11.97 -4.73
N THR A 269 9.79 11.89 -4.74
CA THR A 269 10.51 10.69 -5.14
C THR A 269 10.48 9.67 -4.01
N ALA A 270 10.00 8.46 -4.31
CA ALA A 270 10.03 7.35 -3.38
C ALA A 270 11.47 6.92 -3.08
N LYS A 271 11.70 6.44 -1.87
CA LYS A 271 12.99 5.89 -1.44
C LYS A 271 12.81 4.49 -0.88
N ALA A 272 13.81 3.67 -1.11
CA ALA A 272 13.90 2.35 -0.49
C ALA A 272 13.71 2.45 1.02
N GLY A 273 12.87 1.61 1.58
CA GLY A 273 12.82 1.36 3.01
C GLY A 273 14.02 0.53 3.44
N ARG A 274 14.21 0.39 4.75
CA ARG A 274 15.36 -0.37 5.26
C ARG A 274 15.32 -1.84 4.81
N TRP A 275 14.15 -2.43 4.62
CA TRP A 275 13.98 -3.86 4.30
C TRP A 275 12.64 -4.14 3.63
N VAL A 276 11.79 -3.15 3.57
CA VAL A 276 10.42 -3.23 3.09
C VAL A 276 10.24 -2.14 2.04
N GLY A 277 9.58 -2.48 0.95
CA GLY A 277 9.21 -1.50 -0.07
C GLY A 277 8.18 -0.50 0.43
N VAL A 278 8.00 0.55 -0.36
CA VAL A 278 6.94 1.52 -0.15
C VAL A 278 5.59 0.82 -0.24
N LYS A 279 4.68 1.22 0.63
CA LYS A 279 3.29 0.76 0.66
C LYS A 279 2.37 1.93 0.43
N ASN A 280 1.21 1.66 -0.11
CA ASN A 280 0.12 2.63 -0.20
C ASN A 280 -1.13 2.10 0.50
N GLY A 281 -1.97 2.99 0.96
CA GLY A 281 -3.19 2.60 1.63
C GLY A 281 -3.97 3.77 2.19
N MET A 282 -4.82 3.48 3.17
CA MET A 282 -5.75 4.43 3.74
C MET A 282 -5.74 4.37 5.27
N PHE A 283 -6.28 5.42 5.87
CA PHE A 283 -6.32 5.54 7.33
C PHE A 283 -7.41 6.49 7.80
N VAL A 284 -7.72 6.39 9.08
CA VAL A 284 -8.41 7.40 9.87
C VAL A 284 -7.83 7.43 11.27
N ASN A 285 -7.50 8.61 11.79
CA ASN A 285 -6.89 8.78 13.10
C ASN A 285 -7.52 9.97 13.83
N HIS A 286 -7.55 9.92 15.17
CA HIS A 286 -8.10 10.95 16.04
C HIS A 286 -6.98 11.62 16.84
N ASN A 287 -6.98 12.95 16.85
CA ASN A 287 -6.14 13.73 17.74
C ASN A 287 -6.77 13.80 19.13
N ASN A 288 -6.20 13.10 20.11
CA ASN A 288 -6.74 12.95 21.46
C ASN A 288 -6.70 14.23 22.34
N GLU A 289 -6.06 15.31 21.87
CA GLU A 289 -6.15 16.63 22.53
C GLU A 289 -7.44 17.37 22.15
N ILE A 290 -8.11 16.97 21.08
CA ILE A 290 -9.38 17.55 20.67
C ILE A 290 -10.49 16.68 21.22
N LYS A 291 -11.22 17.20 22.22
CA LYS A 291 -12.35 16.46 22.80
C LYS A 291 -13.56 16.48 21.87
N ASN A 292 -14.12 15.32 21.66
CA ASN A 292 -15.41 15.17 20.98
C ASN A 292 -16.57 15.40 21.93
N GLU A 293 -17.52 16.25 21.56
CA GLU A 293 -18.72 16.49 22.34
C GLU A 293 -19.61 15.26 22.48
N ASN A 294 -19.58 14.36 21.50
CA ASN A 294 -20.45 13.18 21.40
C ASN A 294 -19.84 11.88 21.93
N GLN A 295 -18.64 11.89 22.50
CA GLN A 295 -17.94 10.71 23.05
C GLN A 295 -17.89 9.48 22.12
N GLY A 296 -18.13 9.66 20.81
CA GLY A 296 -18.07 8.60 19.81
C GLY A 296 -16.75 8.63 19.06
N ASP A 297 -16.22 7.45 18.75
CA ASP A 297 -15.09 7.35 17.85
C ASP A 297 -15.56 7.73 16.45
N GLY A 298 -14.86 8.66 15.80
CA GLY A 298 -15.11 8.98 14.41
C GLY A 298 -14.75 7.82 13.49
N PHE A 299 -15.19 7.89 12.26
CA PHE A 299 -14.91 6.87 11.26
C PHE A 299 -14.99 7.43 9.85
N VAL A 300 -14.50 6.66 8.90
CA VAL A 300 -14.77 6.83 7.48
C VAL A 300 -15.32 5.52 6.90
N THR A 301 -16.03 5.62 5.79
CA THR A 301 -16.39 4.45 4.99
C THR A 301 -15.73 4.55 3.63
N VAL A 302 -15.27 3.41 3.12
CA VAL A 302 -14.63 3.32 1.81
C VAL A 302 -15.45 2.39 0.94
N ASP A 303 -15.88 2.91 -0.21
CA ASP A 303 -16.65 2.17 -1.22
C ASP A 303 -15.75 1.19 -1.98
N TYR A 304 -14.63 1.72 -2.49
CA TYR A 304 -13.66 0.92 -3.20
C TYR A 304 -12.25 1.52 -3.16
N ILE A 305 -11.29 0.67 -3.45
CA ILE A 305 -9.97 1.04 -3.94
C ILE A 305 -9.70 0.30 -5.24
N ARG A 306 -9.51 1.02 -6.33
CA ARG A 306 -9.35 0.45 -7.68
C ARG A 306 -7.97 0.76 -8.22
N TYR A 307 -7.26 -0.29 -8.57
CA TYR A 307 -5.92 -0.21 -9.15
C TYR A 307 -5.97 -0.35 -10.67
N ARG A 308 -5.10 0.41 -11.32
CA ARG A 308 -4.80 0.28 -12.74
C ARG A 308 -3.29 0.27 -12.90
N CYS A 309 -2.72 -0.89 -13.18
CA CYS A 309 -1.30 -1.01 -13.51
C CYS A 309 -1.07 -0.42 -14.92
N ILE A 310 -0.06 0.44 -15.03
CA ILE A 310 0.34 1.09 -16.28
C ILE A 310 1.48 0.29 -16.90
N ASP A 311 2.45 -0.08 -16.08
CA ASP A 311 3.52 -1.02 -16.40
C ASP A 311 3.55 -2.08 -15.29
N ASN A 312 3.36 -3.34 -15.65
CA ASN A 312 3.37 -4.45 -14.71
C ASN A 312 4.79 -5.01 -14.44
N GLY A 313 5.82 -4.36 -15.00
CA GLY A 313 7.22 -4.76 -14.78
C GLY A 313 7.58 -6.13 -15.36
N ARG A 314 6.75 -6.68 -16.24
CA ARG A 314 7.13 -7.88 -16.99
C ARG A 314 8.29 -7.49 -17.89
N LEU A 315 9.43 -8.07 -17.61
CA LEU A 315 10.55 -8.08 -18.53
C LEU A 315 10.20 -9.12 -19.60
N ASP A 316 9.86 -8.63 -20.77
CA ASP A 316 9.69 -9.49 -21.96
C ASP A 316 11.04 -10.05 -22.41
#